data_bedc285a6647cc97c2d74eaf64c753bb
#
_entry.id   bedc285a6647cc97c2d74eaf64c753bb
#
_cell.length_a   1.000
_cell.length_b   1.000
_cell.length_c   1.000
_cell.angle_alpha   90.00
_cell.angle_beta   90.00
_cell.angle_gamma   90.00
#
_symmetry.space_group_name_H-M   'P 1'
#
loop_
_entity.id
_entity.type
_entity.pdbx_description
1 polymer ?
#
loop_
_entity_poly.entity_id
_entity_poly.type
_entity_poly.pdbx_seq_one_letter_code
_entity_poly.pdbx_strand_id
1 'polypeptide(L)'
;MSLLNVNTIEPSTGTGVTLGASGDTITIPSGATIANSGTATGFGGITAASQWRMTTTFEGDAAPIASNWEVSDSTAYASLGSAMTESSGIFTFPSTGFWFVRFTGMIKTDNGADRAAYNIYATTNNSSYVQVTESQVFGANTGGSNTYASVSSEAIVDVTDTANVKVQFHVMQENNSNDTMGSSSYPQTGVTFIRLGDT
;
A
#
# COMPACT_ATOMS: atom_id res chain seq x y z
N MET A 1 -39.29 7.95 -27.65
CA MET A 1 -38.61 8.12 -26.34
C MET A 1 -39.68 7.93 -25.27
N SER A 2 -39.48 6.99 -24.35
CA SER A 2 -40.42 6.77 -23.23
C SER A 2 -39.91 7.55 -22.01
N LEU A 3 -40.78 8.28 -21.35
CA LEU A 3 -40.48 9.04 -20.13
C LEU A 3 -41.34 8.49 -18.98
N LEU A 4 -40.68 8.11 -17.89
CA LEU A 4 -41.34 7.79 -16.63
C LEU A 4 -41.20 8.99 -15.70
N ASN A 5 -42.32 9.62 -15.35
CA ASN A 5 -42.35 10.81 -14.47
C ASN A 5 -43.06 10.42 -13.16
N VAL A 6 -42.31 10.07 -12.15
CA VAL A 6 -42.81 9.59 -10.85
C VAL A 6 -42.01 10.19 -9.70
N ASN A 7 -42.62 10.35 -8.54
CA ASN A 7 -41.94 10.85 -7.33
C ASN A 7 -41.23 9.74 -6.55
N THR A 8 -41.69 8.51 -6.66
CA THR A 8 -41.18 7.37 -5.94
C THR A 8 -41.20 6.12 -6.82
N ILE A 9 -40.16 5.30 -6.77
CA ILE A 9 -40.10 3.97 -7.38
C ILE A 9 -39.85 2.97 -6.26
N GLU A 10 -40.81 2.09 -6.03
CA GLU A 10 -40.76 1.04 -5.03
C GLU A 10 -40.98 -0.33 -5.68
N PRO A 11 -40.37 -1.41 -5.13
CA PRO A 11 -40.65 -2.75 -5.63
C PRO A 11 -42.09 -3.14 -5.28
N SER A 12 -42.81 -3.71 -6.24
CA SER A 12 -44.20 -4.19 -6.00
C SER A 12 -44.21 -5.42 -5.10
N THR A 13 -43.16 -6.20 -5.09
CA THR A 13 -42.92 -7.36 -4.24
C THR A 13 -41.43 -7.49 -3.95
N GLY A 14 -41.05 -8.00 -2.77
CA GLY A 14 -39.66 -8.13 -2.38
C GLY A 14 -39.05 -6.82 -1.93
N THR A 15 -37.72 -6.73 -1.93
CA THR A 15 -36.95 -5.61 -1.35
C THR A 15 -36.04 -4.91 -2.36
N GLY A 16 -36.04 -5.31 -3.64
CA GLY A 16 -35.11 -4.80 -4.65
C GLY A 16 -35.81 -4.16 -5.85
N VAL A 17 -35.28 -3.02 -6.31
CA VAL A 17 -35.59 -2.43 -7.62
C VAL A 17 -34.35 -2.54 -8.48
N THR A 18 -34.47 -3.21 -9.64
CA THR A 18 -33.38 -3.30 -10.62
C THR A 18 -33.61 -2.23 -11.69
N LEU A 19 -32.60 -1.37 -11.89
CA LEU A 19 -32.59 -0.36 -12.95
C LEU A 19 -31.56 -0.77 -14.00
N GLY A 20 -32.02 -1.05 -15.22
CA GLY A 20 -31.18 -1.50 -16.33
C GLY A 20 -30.80 -2.98 -16.28
N ALA A 21 -30.09 -3.44 -17.31
CA ALA A 21 -29.53 -4.76 -17.49
C ALA A 21 -28.00 -4.68 -17.65
N SER A 22 -27.35 -5.82 -17.81
CA SER A 22 -25.91 -5.85 -18.06
C SER A 22 -25.56 -5.06 -19.33
N GLY A 23 -24.65 -4.09 -19.19
CA GLY A 23 -24.24 -3.18 -20.27
C GLY A 23 -25.02 -1.88 -20.34
N ASP A 24 -26.10 -1.70 -19.60
CA ASP A 24 -26.85 -0.44 -19.55
C ASP A 24 -26.11 0.62 -18.72
N THR A 25 -26.29 1.88 -19.11
CA THR A 25 -25.74 3.04 -18.38
C THR A 25 -26.86 3.81 -17.70
N ILE A 26 -26.71 4.06 -16.40
CA ILE A 26 -27.57 4.98 -15.65
C ILE A 26 -26.84 6.31 -15.54
N THR A 27 -27.32 7.32 -16.25
CA THR A 27 -26.71 8.65 -16.26
C THR A 27 -27.35 9.53 -15.20
N ILE A 28 -26.54 10.05 -14.29
CA ILE A 28 -26.92 11.11 -13.35
C ILE A 28 -26.43 12.42 -13.93
N PRO A 29 -27.35 13.34 -14.37
CA PRO A 29 -26.93 14.58 -15.03
C PRO A 29 -26.23 15.53 -14.05
N SER A 30 -25.48 16.48 -14.63
CA SER A 30 -24.84 17.54 -13.84
C SER A 30 -25.83 18.29 -12.97
N GLY A 31 -25.50 18.51 -11.71
CA GLY A 31 -26.39 19.18 -10.73
C GLY A 31 -27.36 18.23 -10.01
N ALA A 32 -27.54 16.99 -10.48
CA ALA A 32 -28.30 15.98 -9.75
C ALA A 32 -27.42 15.26 -8.70
N THR A 33 -28.04 14.80 -7.61
CA THR A 33 -27.37 14.14 -6.51
C THR A 33 -27.97 12.75 -6.26
N ILE A 34 -27.13 11.75 -6.02
CA ILE A 34 -27.56 10.48 -5.43
C ILE A 34 -27.38 10.61 -3.92
N ALA A 35 -28.49 10.72 -3.17
CA ALA A 35 -28.47 10.66 -1.72
C ALA A 35 -28.67 9.21 -1.28
N ASN A 36 -27.63 8.58 -0.76
CA ASN A 36 -27.70 7.23 -0.23
C ASN A 36 -27.63 7.25 1.30
N SER A 37 -28.71 6.83 1.96
CA SER A 37 -28.76 6.69 3.43
C SER A 37 -28.50 5.26 3.91
N GLY A 38 -28.35 4.31 2.98
CA GLY A 38 -28.04 2.92 3.26
C GLY A 38 -26.59 2.55 2.94
N THR A 39 -26.31 1.26 2.85
CA THR A 39 -25.01 0.76 2.39
C THR A 39 -24.93 0.83 0.87
N ALA A 40 -23.95 1.57 0.33
CA ALA A 40 -23.64 1.60 -1.10
C ALA A 40 -22.58 0.54 -1.42
N THR A 41 -22.89 -0.40 -2.31
CA THR A 41 -21.94 -1.39 -2.82
C THR A 41 -21.58 -1.01 -4.26
N GLY A 42 -20.27 -0.99 -4.59
CA GLY A 42 -19.81 -0.67 -5.95
C GLY A 42 -19.73 0.82 -6.31
N PHE A 43 -19.95 1.72 -5.37
CA PHE A 43 -19.89 3.18 -5.60
C PHE A 43 -18.52 3.78 -5.31
N GLY A 44 -17.47 3.11 -5.64
CA GLY A 44 -16.13 3.60 -5.38
C GLY A 44 -15.79 3.67 -3.88
N GLY A 45 -14.54 3.90 -3.59
CA GLY A 45 -13.98 3.93 -2.24
C GLY A 45 -12.75 3.03 -2.16
N ILE A 46 -12.03 3.12 -1.07
CA ILE A 46 -10.89 2.25 -0.82
C ILE A 46 -11.41 0.84 -0.55
N THR A 47 -11.08 -0.11 -1.42
CA THR A 47 -11.56 -1.49 -1.35
C THR A 47 -10.53 -2.46 -0.78
N ALA A 48 -9.25 -2.06 -0.74
CA ALA A 48 -8.18 -2.84 -0.15
C ALA A 48 -7.12 -1.92 0.47
N ALA A 49 -6.70 -2.26 1.67
CA ALA A 49 -5.57 -1.65 2.34
C ALA A 49 -4.93 -2.64 3.31
N SER A 50 -3.60 -2.64 3.39
CA SER A 50 -2.88 -3.46 4.36
C SER A 50 -1.58 -2.78 4.79
N GLN A 51 -1.14 -3.10 6.01
CA GLN A 51 0.15 -2.66 6.54
C GLN A 51 0.97 -3.87 6.95
N TRP A 52 2.25 -3.80 6.66
CA TRP A 52 3.23 -4.80 7.00
C TRP A 52 4.35 -4.16 7.81
N ARG A 53 4.95 -4.92 8.69
CA ARG A 53 6.09 -4.49 9.49
C ARG A 53 7.27 -5.44 9.36
N MET A 54 8.45 -4.92 9.60
CA MET A 54 9.64 -5.71 9.90
C MET A 54 9.59 -6.16 11.35
N THR A 55 9.64 -7.47 11.59
CA THR A 55 9.59 -8.02 12.95
C THR A 55 10.96 -8.02 13.66
N THR A 56 12.03 -7.97 12.90
CA THR A 56 13.40 -8.12 13.41
C THR A 56 14.32 -7.06 12.81
N THR A 57 15.13 -6.44 13.65
CA THR A 57 16.22 -5.54 13.24
C THR A 57 17.29 -6.33 12.49
N PHE A 58 17.88 -5.72 11.47
CA PHE A 58 19.02 -6.26 10.74
C PHE A 58 20.05 -5.18 10.45
N GLU A 59 21.30 -5.58 10.27
CA GLU A 59 22.43 -4.72 9.92
C GLU A 59 22.68 -4.74 8.40
N GLY A 60 23.18 -3.62 7.88
CA GLY A 60 23.66 -3.50 6.51
C GLY A 60 22.60 -3.44 5.42
N ASP A 61 23.08 -3.70 4.21
CA ASP A 61 22.26 -3.63 3.00
C ASP A 61 21.29 -4.82 2.90
N ALA A 62 20.13 -4.56 2.31
CA ALA A 62 19.19 -5.59 1.91
C ALA A 62 18.54 -5.24 0.55
N ALA A 63 18.77 -6.08 -0.45
CA ALA A 63 18.32 -5.85 -1.83
C ALA A 63 17.80 -7.14 -2.50
N PRO A 64 16.53 -7.52 -2.29
CA PRO A 64 15.51 -6.92 -1.41
C PRO A 64 15.64 -7.30 0.06
N ILE A 65 14.83 -6.69 0.91
CA ILE A 65 14.58 -7.20 2.27
C ILE A 65 13.76 -8.49 2.13
N ALA A 66 14.42 -9.64 2.22
CA ALA A 66 13.85 -10.93 1.80
C ALA A 66 13.12 -11.70 2.90
N SER A 67 13.13 -11.22 4.14
CA SER A 67 12.57 -11.96 5.28
C SER A 67 12.10 -11.03 6.40
N ASN A 68 11.48 -11.61 7.43
CA ASN A 68 10.98 -10.93 8.62
C ASN A 68 9.82 -9.93 8.35
N TRP A 69 9.12 -10.08 7.24
CA TRP A 69 7.89 -9.36 6.97
C TRP A 69 6.70 -10.05 7.63
N GLU A 70 5.84 -9.25 8.23
CA GLU A 70 4.59 -9.70 8.86
C GLU A 70 3.50 -8.68 8.60
N VAL A 71 2.27 -9.15 8.32
CA VAL A 71 1.09 -8.28 8.35
C VAL A 71 0.93 -7.73 9.76
N SER A 72 0.78 -6.43 9.89
CA SER A 72 0.58 -5.81 11.21
C SER A 72 -0.68 -6.38 11.87
N ASP A 73 -0.53 -6.94 13.06
CA ASP A 73 -1.58 -7.61 13.85
C ASP A 73 -1.76 -7.02 15.26
N SER A 74 -1.10 -5.90 15.54
CA SER A 74 -1.25 -5.21 16.83
C SER A 74 -2.70 -4.74 17.03
N THR A 75 -3.11 -4.56 18.27
CA THR A 75 -4.45 -4.06 18.63
C THR A 75 -4.81 -2.82 17.82
N ALA A 76 -6.01 -2.80 17.22
CA ALA A 76 -6.54 -1.77 16.32
C ALA A 76 -5.96 -1.76 14.90
N TYR A 77 -5.02 -2.64 14.53
CA TYR A 77 -4.65 -2.85 13.14
C TYR A 77 -5.60 -3.86 12.48
N ALA A 78 -6.01 -3.56 11.27
CA ALA A 78 -6.78 -4.47 10.44
C ALA A 78 -6.49 -4.19 8.95
N SER A 79 -6.53 -5.23 8.12
CA SER A 79 -6.54 -5.06 6.67
C SER A 79 -7.98 -4.82 6.19
N LEU A 80 -8.15 -3.96 5.21
CA LEU A 80 -9.39 -3.79 4.47
C LEU A 80 -9.32 -4.67 3.21
N GLY A 81 -10.33 -5.49 2.96
CA GLY A 81 -10.34 -6.40 1.81
C GLY A 81 -9.22 -7.42 1.86
N SER A 82 -8.69 -7.79 0.68
CA SER A 82 -7.59 -8.74 0.58
C SER A 82 -6.25 -8.03 0.77
N ALA A 83 -5.43 -8.54 1.69
CA ALA A 83 -4.07 -8.05 1.91
C ALA A 83 -3.13 -8.48 0.76
N MET A 84 -1.99 -7.81 0.66
CA MET A 84 -0.86 -8.28 -0.14
C MET A 84 -0.43 -9.69 0.30
N THR A 85 0.21 -10.41 -0.59
CA THR A 85 0.99 -11.61 -0.21
C THR A 85 2.47 -11.34 -0.40
N GLU A 86 3.30 -11.91 0.48
CA GLU A 86 4.75 -11.74 0.46
C GLU A 86 5.45 -13.10 0.39
N SER A 87 6.51 -13.16 -0.40
CA SER A 87 7.41 -14.31 -0.47
C SER A 87 8.81 -13.85 -0.84
N SER A 88 9.78 -14.07 0.02
CA SER A 88 11.20 -13.74 -0.20
C SER A 88 11.43 -12.26 -0.60
N GLY A 89 10.72 -11.34 0.02
CA GLY A 89 10.79 -9.90 -0.23
C GLY A 89 10.00 -9.41 -1.44
N ILE A 90 9.28 -10.30 -2.12
CA ILE A 90 8.41 -9.97 -3.25
C ILE A 90 6.97 -9.83 -2.78
N PHE A 91 6.41 -8.65 -2.96
CA PHE A 91 5.01 -8.37 -2.64
C PHE A 91 4.15 -8.45 -3.89
N THR A 92 3.10 -9.28 -3.83
CA THR A 92 2.13 -9.48 -4.90
C THR A 92 0.80 -8.82 -4.54
N PHE A 93 0.28 -8.03 -5.46
CA PHE A 93 -1.00 -7.33 -5.31
C PHE A 93 -2.18 -8.30 -5.42
N PRO A 94 -3.22 -8.18 -4.57
CA PRO A 94 -4.38 -9.06 -4.61
C PRO A 94 -5.34 -8.76 -5.77
N SER A 95 -5.26 -7.59 -6.38
CA SER A 95 -6.10 -7.16 -7.50
C SER A 95 -5.40 -6.12 -8.36
N THR A 96 -5.86 -5.95 -9.61
CA THR A 96 -5.48 -4.84 -10.48
C THR A 96 -5.99 -3.51 -9.96
N GLY A 97 -5.44 -2.41 -10.46
CA GLY A 97 -5.81 -1.05 -10.09
C GLY A 97 -4.61 -0.18 -9.77
N PHE A 98 -4.86 1.08 -9.47
CA PHE A 98 -3.85 2.00 -8.96
C PHE A 98 -3.66 1.80 -7.46
N TRP A 99 -2.42 1.56 -7.05
CA TRP A 99 -2.05 1.32 -5.66
C TRP A 99 -1.08 2.37 -5.14
N PHE A 100 -1.42 2.98 -4.02
CA PHE A 100 -0.46 3.74 -3.23
C PHE A 100 0.38 2.78 -2.41
N VAL A 101 1.70 2.92 -2.54
CA VAL A 101 2.70 2.11 -1.84
C VAL A 101 3.61 3.07 -1.07
N ARG A 102 3.68 2.90 0.25
CA ARG A 102 4.58 3.67 1.11
C ARG A 102 5.51 2.73 1.87
N PHE A 103 6.79 2.96 1.74
CA PHE A 103 7.84 2.30 2.51
C PHE A 103 8.39 3.28 3.54
N THR A 104 8.21 2.99 4.82
CA THR A 104 8.78 3.76 5.93
C THR A 104 9.91 2.96 6.54
N GLY A 105 11.07 3.58 6.67
CA GLY A 105 12.25 2.99 7.29
C GLY A 105 12.71 3.78 8.50
N MET A 106 13.26 3.08 9.47
CA MET A 106 13.95 3.65 10.63
C MET A 106 15.35 3.07 10.70
N ILE A 107 16.34 3.94 10.64
CA ILE A 107 17.76 3.60 10.83
C ILE A 107 18.20 3.92 12.25
N LYS A 108 19.08 3.07 12.79
CA LYS A 108 19.90 3.38 13.95
C LYS A 108 21.37 3.38 13.50
N THR A 109 22.09 4.44 13.78
CA THR A 109 23.52 4.56 13.49
C THR A 109 24.34 4.51 14.77
N ASP A 110 25.44 3.79 14.72
CA ASP A 110 26.39 3.69 15.82
C ASP A 110 27.51 4.73 15.66
N ASN A 111 27.28 5.94 16.14
CA ASN A 111 28.33 6.97 16.25
C ASN A 111 28.78 7.67 14.94
N GLY A 112 28.02 7.60 13.85
CA GLY A 112 28.35 8.21 12.56
C GLY A 112 27.26 9.12 12.02
N ALA A 113 27.64 10.06 11.17
CA ALA A 113 26.71 10.75 10.29
C ALA A 113 26.52 9.90 9.02
N ASP A 114 25.94 8.72 9.18
CA ASP A 114 25.81 7.76 8.09
C ASP A 114 24.48 7.91 7.37
N ARG A 115 24.49 7.62 6.08
CA ARG A 115 23.34 7.66 5.20
C ARG A 115 22.72 6.26 5.08
N ALA A 116 21.38 6.23 5.01
CA ALA A 116 20.65 5.10 4.47
C ALA A 116 19.66 5.56 3.39
N ALA A 117 19.52 4.75 2.34
CA ALA A 117 18.52 4.93 1.29
C ALA A 117 17.47 3.81 1.39
N TYR A 118 16.20 4.21 1.34
CA TYR A 118 15.06 3.32 1.36
C TYR A 118 14.34 3.43 0.02
N ASN A 119 14.32 2.33 -0.73
CA ASN A 119 13.96 2.32 -2.14
C ASN A 119 12.79 1.37 -2.39
N ILE A 120 11.86 1.80 -3.24
CA ILE A 120 10.83 0.94 -3.81
C ILE A 120 11.28 0.54 -5.22
N TYR A 121 11.27 -0.76 -5.48
CA TYR A 121 11.48 -1.35 -6.79
C TYR A 121 10.19 -1.99 -7.27
N ALA A 122 9.89 -1.88 -8.56
CA ALA A 122 8.73 -2.50 -9.18
C ALA A 122 9.11 -3.26 -10.44
N THR A 123 8.30 -4.24 -10.80
CA THR A 123 8.38 -4.97 -12.06
C THR A 123 7.02 -5.01 -12.75
N THR A 124 7.03 -5.08 -14.07
CA THR A 124 5.84 -5.30 -14.91
C THR A 124 5.90 -6.63 -15.67
N ASN A 125 6.93 -7.44 -15.44
CA ASN A 125 7.15 -8.73 -16.12
C ASN A 125 7.54 -9.86 -15.15
N ASN A 126 7.38 -9.64 -13.82
CA ASN A 126 7.76 -10.59 -12.77
C ASN A 126 9.22 -11.08 -12.82
N SER A 127 10.12 -10.32 -13.43
CA SER A 127 11.50 -10.72 -13.64
C SER A 127 12.49 -9.58 -13.41
N SER A 128 12.35 -8.49 -14.15
CA SER A 128 13.26 -7.36 -14.08
C SER A 128 12.65 -6.26 -13.19
N TYR A 129 13.30 -5.98 -12.08
CA TYR A 129 12.89 -4.93 -11.16
C TYR A 129 13.66 -3.64 -11.45
N VAL A 130 12.95 -2.53 -11.48
CA VAL A 130 13.53 -1.19 -11.63
C VAL A 130 13.21 -0.35 -10.40
N GLN A 131 14.12 0.52 -10.02
CA GLN A 131 13.90 1.46 -8.95
C GLN A 131 12.87 2.51 -9.38
N VAL A 132 11.79 2.64 -8.62
CA VAL A 132 10.72 3.63 -8.88
C VAL A 132 10.84 4.85 -7.98
N THR A 133 11.40 4.68 -6.78
CA THR A 133 11.63 5.81 -5.87
C THR A 133 12.79 5.53 -4.93
N GLU A 134 13.40 6.61 -4.44
CA GLU A 134 14.42 6.60 -3.41
C GLU A 134 14.17 7.75 -2.44
N SER A 135 14.33 7.46 -1.17
CA SER A 135 14.41 8.47 -0.13
C SER A 135 15.60 8.17 0.78
N GLN A 136 16.32 9.21 1.14
CA GLN A 136 17.53 9.08 1.94
C GLN A 136 17.35 9.76 3.29
N VAL A 137 17.98 9.18 4.29
CA VAL A 137 18.06 9.73 5.64
C VAL A 137 19.50 9.69 6.13
N PHE A 138 19.88 10.68 6.93
CA PHE A 138 21.16 10.75 7.59
C PHE A 138 20.97 10.64 9.10
N GLY A 139 21.71 9.74 9.73
CA GLY A 139 21.92 9.76 11.17
C GLY A 139 22.82 10.93 11.56
N ALA A 140 22.51 11.61 12.66
CA ALA A 140 23.36 12.68 13.15
C ALA A 140 24.60 12.11 13.88
N ASN A 141 25.75 12.74 13.73
CA ASN A 141 26.91 12.44 14.57
C ASN A 141 26.73 13.10 15.94
N THR A 142 26.60 12.30 16.98
CA THR A 142 26.37 12.75 18.36
C THR A 142 27.58 12.50 19.28
N GLY A 143 28.73 12.13 18.71
CA GLY A 143 29.97 11.97 19.49
C GLY A 143 29.99 10.76 20.42
N GLY A 144 29.39 9.62 20.02
CA GLY A 144 29.46 8.35 20.76
C GLY A 144 28.14 7.80 21.27
N SER A 145 27.01 8.35 20.79
CA SER A 145 25.67 7.85 21.14
C SER A 145 24.93 7.37 19.89
N ASN A 146 24.11 6.33 20.02
CA ASN A 146 23.23 5.89 18.94
C ASN A 146 22.27 6.98 18.51
N THR A 147 22.09 7.13 17.21
CA THR A 147 21.14 8.07 16.62
C THR A 147 20.10 7.32 15.81
N TYR A 148 18.86 7.75 15.92
CA TYR A 148 17.74 7.21 15.17
C TYR A 148 17.19 8.24 14.22
N ALA A 149 16.90 7.82 13.00
CA ALA A 149 16.27 8.66 11.99
C ALA A 149 15.28 7.84 11.16
N SER A 150 14.25 8.50 10.64
CA SER A 150 13.22 7.84 9.82
C SER A 150 13.01 8.57 8.52
N VAL A 151 12.62 7.82 7.49
CA VAL A 151 12.33 8.31 6.15
C VAL A 151 11.19 7.52 5.53
N SER A 152 10.49 8.11 4.56
CA SER A 152 9.49 7.42 3.76
C SER A 152 9.77 7.59 2.28
N SER A 153 9.60 6.50 1.53
CA SER A 153 9.52 6.48 0.07
C SER A 153 8.09 6.12 -0.34
N GLU A 154 7.57 6.79 -1.36
CA GLU A 154 6.18 6.62 -1.78
C GLU A 154 6.09 6.50 -3.30
N ALA A 155 5.20 5.63 -3.78
CA ALA A 155 4.92 5.46 -5.20
C ALA A 155 3.43 5.19 -5.43
N ILE A 156 2.95 5.56 -6.61
CA ILE A 156 1.68 5.04 -7.15
C ILE A 156 2.03 4.02 -8.22
N VAL A 157 1.58 2.79 -8.03
CA VAL A 157 1.85 1.66 -8.92
C VAL A 157 0.57 1.30 -9.67
N ASP A 158 0.63 1.31 -11.00
CA ASP A 158 -0.46 0.82 -11.86
C ASP A 158 -0.33 -0.69 -12.02
N VAL A 159 -1.22 -1.42 -11.39
CA VAL A 159 -1.24 -2.89 -11.40
C VAL A 159 -2.21 -3.35 -12.49
N THR A 160 -1.72 -3.51 -13.70
CA THR A 160 -2.50 -4.00 -14.84
C THR A 160 -2.64 -5.52 -14.86
N ASP A 161 -1.72 -6.24 -14.20
CA ASP A 161 -1.71 -7.70 -14.09
C ASP A 161 -1.01 -8.13 -12.79
N THR A 162 -1.73 -8.79 -11.91
CA THR A 162 -1.21 -9.24 -10.61
C THR A 162 -0.17 -10.37 -10.69
N ALA A 163 -0.11 -11.10 -11.80
CA ALA A 163 0.92 -12.11 -12.02
C ALA A 163 2.28 -11.48 -12.33
N ASN A 164 2.28 -10.33 -13.00
CA ASN A 164 3.47 -9.69 -13.54
C ASN A 164 3.91 -8.44 -12.79
N VAL A 165 2.96 -7.64 -12.28
CA VAL A 165 3.27 -6.41 -11.53
C VAL A 165 3.48 -6.72 -10.06
N LYS A 166 4.69 -6.45 -9.55
CA LYS A 166 5.09 -6.72 -8.17
C LYS A 166 6.01 -5.62 -7.66
N VAL A 167 6.18 -5.55 -6.35
CA VAL A 167 7.11 -4.60 -5.73
C VAL A 167 8.06 -5.30 -4.75
N GLN A 168 9.21 -4.68 -4.56
CA GLN A 168 10.25 -5.04 -3.58
C GLN A 168 10.71 -3.80 -2.85
N PHE A 169 11.23 -3.98 -1.64
CA PHE A 169 11.77 -2.93 -0.79
C PHE A 169 13.24 -3.18 -0.52
N HIS A 170 14.05 -2.18 -0.81
CA HIS A 170 15.50 -2.27 -0.66
C HIS A 170 16.00 -1.22 0.32
N VAL A 171 17.00 -1.60 1.10
CA VAL A 171 17.75 -0.70 1.97
C VAL A 171 19.21 -0.73 1.55
N MET A 172 19.79 0.44 1.35
CA MET A 172 21.22 0.62 1.08
C MET A 172 21.80 1.53 2.15
N GLN A 173 22.79 1.05 2.87
CA GLN A 173 23.40 1.76 3.97
C GLN A 173 24.85 2.14 3.62
N GLU A 174 25.28 3.33 3.98
CA GLU A 174 26.65 3.78 3.78
C GLU A 174 27.64 2.98 4.66
N ASN A 175 27.17 2.52 5.82
CA ASN A 175 27.92 1.70 6.75
C ASN A 175 27.12 0.44 7.11
N ASN A 176 27.70 -0.71 6.82
CA ASN A 176 27.07 -2.01 7.06
C ASN A 176 26.90 -2.38 8.55
N SER A 177 27.41 -1.57 9.47
CA SER A 177 27.13 -1.71 10.91
C SER A 177 25.90 -0.97 11.39
N ASN A 178 25.25 -0.18 10.52
CA ASN A 178 24.00 0.47 10.86
C ASN A 178 22.84 -0.51 10.88
N ASP A 179 21.89 -0.28 11.75
CA ASP A 179 20.70 -1.10 11.89
C ASP A 179 19.52 -0.54 11.10
N THR A 180 18.82 -1.38 10.35
CA THR A 180 17.43 -1.15 9.97
C THR A 180 16.53 -1.72 11.06
N MET A 181 15.76 -0.85 11.72
CA MET A 181 15.02 -1.21 12.92
C MET A 181 13.76 -2.01 12.60
N GLY A 182 13.54 -3.10 13.33
CA GLY A 182 12.34 -3.92 13.28
C GLY A 182 11.75 -4.16 14.66
N SER A 183 10.45 -4.41 14.74
CA SER A 183 9.76 -4.77 15.98
C SER A 183 8.53 -5.62 15.67
N SER A 184 8.34 -6.70 16.44
CA SER A 184 7.15 -7.55 16.37
C SER A 184 5.92 -6.93 17.04
N SER A 185 6.05 -5.78 17.70
CA SER A 185 4.95 -5.15 18.43
C SER A 185 4.33 -3.96 17.71
N TYR A 186 5.12 -3.22 16.92
CA TYR A 186 4.69 -2.04 16.18
C TYR A 186 5.65 -1.76 15.00
N PRO A 187 5.18 -1.13 13.92
CA PRO A 187 6.04 -0.83 12.77
C PRO A 187 7.08 0.25 13.10
N GLN A 188 8.35 -0.09 13.14
CA GLN A 188 9.49 0.82 13.06
C GLN A 188 9.89 1.00 11.60
N THR A 189 10.13 -0.12 10.91
CA THR A 189 10.24 -0.20 9.46
C THR A 189 9.06 -1.01 8.96
N GLY A 190 8.37 -0.51 7.93
CA GLY A 190 7.18 -1.16 7.43
C GLY A 190 6.68 -0.58 6.11
N VAL A 191 5.66 -1.21 5.56
CA VAL A 191 5.04 -0.82 4.29
C VAL A 191 3.54 -0.71 4.42
N THR A 192 2.96 0.23 3.69
CA THR A 192 1.52 0.45 3.60
C THR A 192 1.11 0.37 2.14
N PHE A 193 0.05 -0.36 1.88
CA PHE A 193 -0.57 -0.52 0.58
C PHE A 193 -2.02 -0.06 0.66
N ILE A 194 -2.44 0.79 -0.27
CA ILE A 194 -3.84 1.26 -0.39
C ILE A 194 -4.23 1.23 -1.85
N ARG A 195 -5.30 0.51 -2.19
CA ARG A 195 -5.88 0.53 -3.52
C ARG A 195 -6.69 1.80 -3.71
N LEU A 196 -6.30 2.64 -4.65
CA LEU A 196 -6.93 3.94 -4.92
C LEU A 196 -8.13 3.83 -5.85
N GLY A 197 -8.10 2.88 -6.80
CA GLY A 197 -9.15 2.72 -7.80
C GLY A 197 -8.80 1.71 -8.88
N ASP A 198 -9.63 1.63 -9.92
CA ASP A 198 -9.41 0.75 -11.07
C ASP A 198 -8.38 1.33 -12.04
N THR A 199 -7.73 0.46 -12.86
CA THR A 199 -6.85 0.85 -13.97
C THR A 199 -7.68 1.31 -15.15
#